data_65b89829d25af77ce5f772c5b7771f6a
#
_entry.id   65b89829d25af77ce5f772c5b7771f6a
#
_cell.length_a   1.000
_cell.length_b   1.000
_cell.length_c   1.000
_cell.angle_alpha   90.00
_cell.angle_beta   90.00
_cell.angle_gamma   90.00
#
_symmetry.space_group_name_H-M   'P 1'
#
loop_
_entity.id
_entity.type
_entity.pdbx_description
1 polymer ?
#
loop_
_entity_poly.entity_id
_entity_poly.type
_entity_poly.pdbx_seq_one_letter_code
_entity_poly.pdbx_strand_id
1 'polypeptide(L)'
;MTPRSDQSASLPLSAAAAREHWALAPGLAYLNHGGFGLTPRRVLEEQDRWRARIERNPTRFLSSEIEAALREAVQPVAAALGAAAADLVFVENATSGLNAVLRALDFEAGDEILITSLSYPAIRKAAHYAASRSGARVIEVELRLPIADEGEVLRQVAARLGHRTKLAIFDHIASHSALVLPVAGLVRLAHEAGARVAIDGAHAPGMIALDIAALGADWYIGNLHKWNFAPRSCGFLWAAKPVQALIHPLAISHGYGGGFQAEFEWTGTRDVTAALAAPAALAFHRQLGGTALMDRNIAMAREAARRLSALWRTETTGPIDGFTAMATIRLPFGGEPSPARLAALAREVSERHAIEASFVALEGAAWVRIAAQAYNADEDYERLGAIFKATS
;
A
#
# COMPACT_ATOMS: atom_id res chain seq x y z
N MET A 1 31.20 21.63 -5.36
CA MET A 1 31.26 20.35 -6.06
C MET A 1 29.83 19.85 -6.20
N THR A 2 29.26 20.01 -7.35
CA THR A 2 27.91 19.56 -7.69
C THR A 2 27.85 18.03 -7.73
N PRO A 3 26.85 17.37 -7.15
CA PRO A 3 26.72 15.93 -7.28
C PRO A 3 26.38 15.58 -8.74
N ARG A 4 27.16 14.68 -9.29
CA ARG A 4 26.91 14.10 -10.62
C ARG A 4 25.56 13.36 -10.57
N SER A 5 24.65 13.78 -11.46
CA SER A 5 23.46 13.04 -11.81
C SER A 5 23.85 11.65 -12.33
N ASP A 6 23.48 10.62 -11.58
CA ASP A 6 23.58 9.22 -12.04
C ASP A 6 22.48 8.98 -13.09
N GLN A 7 22.81 9.32 -14.34
CA GLN A 7 21.98 9.03 -15.50
C GLN A 7 22.35 7.64 -16.02
N SER A 8 21.88 6.60 -15.37
CA SER A 8 21.72 5.30 -16.01
C SER A 8 20.23 5.01 -16.28
N ALA A 9 19.64 5.81 -17.15
CA ALA A 9 18.32 5.51 -17.71
C ALA A 9 18.46 4.35 -18.70
N SER A 10 18.43 3.13 -18.22
CA SER A 10 18.13 1.99 -19.08
C SER A 10 16.60 1.87 -19.15
N LEU A 11 16.02 2.37 -20.23
CA LEU A 11 14.63 2.16 -20.62
C LEU A 11 14.60 1.59 -22.04
N PRO A 12 13.54 0.93 -22.42
CA PRO A 12 12.63 0.09 -21.64
C PRO A 12 12.69 -1.35 -22.13
N LEU A 13 12.77 -2.27 -21.24
CA LEU A 13 12.37 -3.64 -21.57
C LEU A 13 10.93 -3.56 -22.12
N SER A 14 10.66 -4.19 -23.26
CA SER A 14 9.27 -4.40 -23.69
C SER A 14 8.50 -5.11 -22.57
N ALA A 15 7.19 -4.95 -22.51
CA ALA A 15 6.37 -5.68 -21.53
C ALA A 15 6.62 -7.20 -21.56
N ALA A 16 6.85 -7.76 -22.75
CA ALA A 16 7.20 -9.17 -22.94
C ALA A 16 8.54 -9.53 -22.26
N ALA A 17 9.60 -8.76 -22.50
CA ALA A 17 10.90 -8.97 -21.87
C ALA A 17 10.85 -8.74 -20.35
N ALA A 18 10.13 -7.72 -19.90
CA ALA A 18 9.93 -7.50 -18.48
C ALA A 18 9.23 -8.70 -17.81
N ARG A 19 8.23 -9.30 -18.48
CA ARG A 19 7.45 -10.43 -17.97
C ARG A 19 8.30 -11.64 -17.60
N GLU A 20 9.44 -11.85 -18.25
CA GLU A 20 10.36 -12.96 -17.99
C GLU A 20 10.93 -12.93 -16.56
N HIS A 21 10.97 -11.77 -15.93
CA HIS A 21 11.41 -11.64 -14.55
C HIS A 21 10.44 -12.22 -13.52
N TRP A 22 9.20 -12.52 -13.92
CA TRP A 22 8.18 -13.06 -13.02
C TRP A 22 7.73 -14.47 -13.43
N ALA A 23 7.16 -15.21 -12.47
CA ALA A 23 6.57 -16.53 -12.70
C ALA A 23 5.08 -16.42 -13.06
N LEU A 24 4.71 -15.43 -13.88
CA LEU A 24 3.34 -15.29 -14.35
C LEU A 24 2.93 -16.47 -15.24
N ALA A 25 1.69 -16.93 -15.08
CA ALA A 25 1.11 -17.93 -15.96
C ALA A 25 1.09 -17.42 -17.42
N PRO A 26 1.35 -18.30 -18.41
CA PRO A 26 1.26 -17.92 -19.81
C PRO A 26 -0.11 -17.33 -20.15
N GLY A 27 -0.12 -16.24 -20.92
CA GLY A 27 -1.35 -15.58 -21.38
C GLY A 27 -2.15 -14.80 -20.31
N LEU A 28 -1.76 -14.86 -19.04
CA LEU A 28 -2.45 -14.12 -17.96
C LEU A 28 -2.21 -12.62 -18.07
N ALA A 29 -3.24 -11.81 -18.24
CA ALA A 29 -3.21 -10.36 -18.04
C ALA A 29 -3.38 -10.05 -16.55
N TYR A 30 -2.29 -9.77 -15.84
CA TYR A 30 -2.33 -9.51 -14.40
C TYR A 30 -2.48 -8.00 -14.15
N LEU A 31 -3.72 -7.54 -14.05
CA LEU A 31 -4.11 -6.13 -13.84
C LEU A 31 -4.38 -5.82 -12.36
N ASN A 32 -3.97 -6.69 -11.44
CA ASN A 32 -4.20 -6.54 -10.00
C ASN A 32 -2.92 -6.53 -9.17
N HIS A 33 -1.84 -5.92 -9.67
CA HIS A 33 -0.58 -5.80 -8.93
C HIS A 33 -0.77 -5.16 -7.54
N GLY A 34 -1.64 -4.17 -7.44
CA GLY A 34 -1.98 -3.51 -6.17
C GLY A 34 -2.65 -4.40 -5.13
N GLY A 35 -3.18 -5.57 -5.50
CA GLY A 35 -3.79 -6.49 -4.55
C GLY A 35 -2.76 -7.09 -3.59
N PHE A 36 -1.85 -7.89 -4.14
CA PHE A 36 -0.88 -8.67 -3.35
C PHE A 36 0.57 -8.51 -3.83
N GLY A 37 0.82 -7.71 -4.87
CA GLY A 37 2.10 -7.64 -5.54
C GLY A 37 2.49 -8.93 -6.26
N LEU A 38 3.56 -8.86 -7.02
CA LEU A 38 4.26 -10.02 -7.57
C LEU A 38 5.74 -9.88 -7.28
N THR A 39 6.34 -10.93 -6.73
CA THR A 39 7.76 -10.97 -6.43
C THR A 39 8.53 -11.48 -7.62
N PRO A 40 9.55 -10.77 -8.13
CA PRO A 40 10.40 -11.24 -9.22
C PRO A 40 11.19 -12.49 -8.83
N ARG A 41 11.50 -13.36 -9.80
CA ARG A 41 12.29 -14.60 -9.60
C ARG A 41 13.58 -14.33 -8.84
N ARG A 42 14.34 -13.32 -9.26
CA ARG A 42 15.60 -12.92 -8.62
C ARG A 42 15.45 -12.57 -7.14
N VAL A 43 14.34 -11.94 -6.76
CA VAL A 43 14.05 -11.58 -5.36
C VAL A 43 13.64 -12.82 -4.55
N LEU A 44 12.90 -13.74 -5.16
CA LEU A 44 12.59 -15.04 -4.53
C LEU A 44 13.87 -15.85 -4.30
N GLU A 45 14.80 -15.88 -5.27
CA GLU A 45 16.11 -16.52 -5.12
C GLU A 45 16.92 -15.91 -3.96
N GLU A 46 16.86 -14.59 -3.77
CA GLU A 46 17.52 -13.96 -2.63
C GLU A 46 16.86 -14.36 -1.31
N GLN A 47 15.54 -14.42 -1.26
CA GLN A 47 14.83 -14.94 -0.09
C GLN A 47 15.23 -16.38 0.23
N ASP A 48 15.37 -17.23 -0.76
CA ASP A 48 15.79 -18.62 -0.58
C ASP A 48 17.26 -18.73 -0.10
N ARG A 49 18.15 -17.82 -0.55
CA ARG A 49 19.53 -17.72 -0.01
C ARG A 49 19.52 -17.40 1.48
N TRP A 50 18.64 -16.48 1.92
CA TRP A 50 18.48 -16.17 3.32
C TRP A 50 17.97 -17.38 4.12
N ARG A 51 16.95 -18.09 3.63
CA ARG A 51 16.47 -19.33 4.26
C ARG A 51 17.60 -20.35 4.41
N ALA A 52 18.33 -20.61 3.33
CA ALA A 52 19.46 -21.52 3.36
C ALA A 52 20.57 -21.08 4.32
N ARG A 53 20.83 -19.77 4.46
CA ARG A 53 21.79 -19.23 5.44
C ARG A 53 21.34 -19.48 6.87
N ILE A 54 20.07 -19.23 7.17
CA ILE A 54 19.49 -19.46 8.50
C ILE A 54 19.57 -20.94 8.87
N GLU A 55 19.20 -21.84 7.95
CA GLU A 55 19.21 -23.28 8.20
C GLU A 55 20.60 -23.90 8.41
N ARG A 56 21.68 -23.22 8.02
CA ARG A 56 23.04 -23.67 8.33
C ARG A 56 23.35 -23.69 9.83
N ASN A 57 22.80 -22.75 10.58
CA ASN A 57 22.91 -22.68 12.04
C ASN A 57 21.81 -21.75 12.60
N PRO A 58 20.56 -22.25 12.76
CA PRO A 58 19.44 -21.44 13.21
C PRO A 58 19.70 -20.79 14.58
N THR A 59 20.31 -21.51 15.51
CA THR A 59 20.63 -21.00 16.84
C THR A 59 21.52 -19.77 16.75
N ARG A 60 22.63 -19.86 16.03
CA ARG A 60 23.55 -18.74 15.88
C ARG A 60 22.87 -17.56 15.20
N PHE A 61 22.16 -17.78 14.09
CA PHE A 61 21.52 -16.69 13.38
C PHE A 61 20.44 -16.00 14.20
N LEU A 62 19.51 -16.78 14.76
CA LEU A 62 18.36 -16.22 15.50
C LEU A 62 18.72 -15.62 16.85
N SER A 63 19.81 -16.08 17.49
CA SER A 63 20.22 -15.54 18.81
C SER A 63 21.29 -14.45 18.76
N SER A 64 21.98 -14.27 17.63
CA SER A 64 23.13 -13.33 17.58
C SER A 64 23.24 -12.50 16.32
N GLU A 65 22.67 -12.91 15.18
CA GLU A 65 22.86 -12.24 13.89
C GLU A 65 21.61 -11.52 13.38
N ILE A 66 20.43 -11.93 13.80
CA ILE A 66 19.14 -11.46 13.24
C ILE A 66 18.94 -9.96 13.35
N GLU A 67 19.22 -9.38 14.53
CA GLU A 67 19.04 -7.93 14.76
C GLU A 67 19.95 -7.10 13.86
N ALA A 68 21.22 -7.46 13.75
CA ALA A 68 22.16 -6.79 12.88
C ALA A 68 21.75 -6.92 11.40
N ALA A 69 21.30 -8.09 10.98
CA ALA A 69 20.83 -8.32 9.61
C ALA A 69 19.59 -7.49 9.28
N LEU A 70 18.62 -7.38 10.19
CA LEU A 70 17.43 -6.53 10.01
C LEU A 70 17.79 -5.05 9.99
N ARG A 71 18.70 -4.59 10.86
CA ARG A 71 19.20 -3.20 10.86
C ARG A 71 19.96 -2.85 9.59
N GLU A 72 20.70 -3.78 9.02
CA GLU A 72 21.35 -3.60 7.71
C GLU A 72 20.31 -3.53 6.59
N ALA A 73 19.33 -4.44 6.59
CA ALA A 73 18.30 -4.49 5.57
C ALA A 73 17.38 -3.26 5.56
N VAL A 74 17.16 -2.62 6.71
CA VAL A 74 16.29 -1.44 6.81
C VAL A 74 16.93 -0.17 6.22
N GLN A 75 18.26 -0.09 6.16
CA GLN A 75 18.99 1.12 5.70
C GLN A 75 18.55 1.56 4.30
N PRO A 76 18.63 0.73 3.24
CA PRO A 76 18.24 1.14 1.90
C PRO A 76 16.71 1.36 1.79
N VAL A 77 15.91 0.71 2.63
CA VAL A 77 14.47 0.92 2.69
C VAL A 77 14.15 2.31 3.20
N ALA A 78 14.70 2.68 4.34
CA ALA A 78 14.52 4.00 4.94
C ALA A 78 14.99 5.12 4.00
N ALA A 79 16.17 4.97 3.40
CA ALA A 79 16.70 5.91 2.41
C ALA A 79 15.76 6.09 1.20
N ALA A 80 15.17 5.01 0.69
CA ALA A 80 14.22 5.08 -0.42
C ALA A 80 12.88 5.74 -0.06
N LEU A 81 12.56 5.83 1.22
CA LEU A 81 11.32 6.41 1.75
C LEU A 81 11.51 7.82 2.31
N GLY A 82 12.71 8.41 2.25
CA GLY A 82 13.00 9.71 2.86
C GLY A 82 12.95 9.68 4.39
N ALA A 83 13.43 8.59 5.02
CA ALA A 83 13.40 8.40 6.47
C ALA A 83 14.77 8.05 7.04
N ALA A 84 14.95 8.28 8.34
CA ALA A 84 16.09 7.72 9.07
C ALA A 84 15.81 6.24 9.40
N ALA A 85 16.82 5.39 9.23
CA ALA A 85 16.67 3.96 9.49
C ALA A 85 16.35 3.66 10.97
N ALA A 86 16.79 4.51 11.90
CA ALA A 86 16.47 4.38 13.33
C ALA A 86 14.99 4.58 13.66
N ASP A 87 14.24 5.24 12.76
CA ASP A 87 12.82 5.56 12.94
C ASP A 87 11.91 4.57 12.18
N LEU A 88 12.49 3.49 11.61
CA LEU A 88 11.78 2.52 10.76
C LEU A 88 12.06 1.08 11.21
N VAL A 89 11.01 0.27 11.24
CA VAL A 89 11.06 -1.17 11.54
C VAL A 89 10.26 -1.96 10.50
N PHE A 90 10.62 -3.25 10.33
CA PHE A 90 9.82 -4.16 9.52
C PHE A 90 8.61 -4.69 10.31
N VAL A 91 7.50 -4.80 9.62
CA VAL A 91 6.28 -5.47 10.06
C VAL A 91 5.80 -6.42 8.96
N GLU A 92 4.90 -7.34 9.27
CA GLU A 92 4.41 -8.30 8.27
C GLU A 92 3.68 -7.61 7.12
N ASN A 93 2.90 -6.56 7.43
CA ASN A 93 2.13 -5.78 6.45
C ASN A 93 1.55 -4.52 7.10
N ALA A 94 0.93 -3.66 6.30
CA ALA A 94 0.31 -2.43 6.79
C ALA A 94 -0.81 -2.70 7.81
N THR A 95 -1.56 -3.79 7.68
CA THR A 95 -2.61 -4.15 8.65
C THR A 95 -2.01 -4.42 10.03
N SER A 96 -0.91 -5.18 10.13
CA SER A 96 -0.22 -5.42 11.40
C SER A 96 0.31 -4.13 12.02
N GLY A 97 0.95 -3.27 11.21
CA GLY A 97 1.48 -2.00 11.68
C GLY A 97 0.39 -1.04 12.17
N LEU A 98 -0.72 -0.90 11.45
CA LEU A 98 -1.84 -0.05 11.88
C LEU A 98 -2.57 -0.61 13.12
N ASN A 99 -2.64 -1.94 13.28
CA ASN A 99 -3.12 -2.52 14.52
C ASN A 99 -2.18 -2.21 15.71
N ALA A 100 -0.86 -2.16 15.50
CA ALA A 100 0.08 -1.72 16.53
C ALA A 100 -0.17 -0.24 16.91
N VAL A 101 -0.40 0.64 15.94
CA VAL A 101 -0.77 2.05 16.18
C VAL A 101 -2.06 2.17 16.98
N LEU A 102 -3.11 1.44 16.59
CA LEU A 102 -4.39 1.44 17.32
C LEU A 102 -4.26 0.96 18.77
N ARG A 103 -3.24 0.15 19.08
CA ARG A 103 -2.94 -0.32 20.45
C ARG A 103 -1.96 0.56 21.19
N ALA A 104 -1.31 1.51 20.51
CA ALA A 104 -0.35 2.45 21.11
C ALA A 104 -1.03 3.56 21.91
N LEU A 105 -2.33 3.74 21.73
CA LEU A 105 -3.10 4.79 22.37
C LEU A 105 -4.14 4.19 23.34
N ASP A 106 -4.17 4.74 24.55
CA ASP A 106 -5.22 4.45 25.51
C ASP A 106 -6.44 5.33 25.18
N PHE A 107 -7.44 4.72 24.55
CA PHE A 107 -8.70 5.39 24.26
C PHE A 107 -9.64 5.31 25.47
N GLU A 108 -10.39 6.39 25.70
CA GLU A 108 -11.40 6.50 26.74
C GLU A 108 -12.80 6.70 26.14
N ALA A 109 -13.82 6.56 26.97
CA ALA A 109 -15.19 6.81 26.55
C ALA A 109 -15.37 8.27 26.10
N GLY A 110 -15.83 8.43 24.85
CA GLY A 110 -16.01 9.73 24.22
C GLY A 110 -14.87 10.16 23.31
N ASP A 111 -13.69 9.50 23.35
CA ASP A 111 -12.64 9.69 22.35
C ASP A 111 -13.13 9.28 20.97
N GLU A 112 -12.52 9.85 19.94
CA GLU A 112 -12.87 9.59 18.56
C GLU A 112 -11.66 9.11 17.75
N ILE A 113 -11.89 8.05 16.94
CA ILE A 113 -10.97 7.58 15.90
C ILE A 113 -11.58 8.00 14.58
N LEU A 114 -10.93 8.91 13.85
CA LEU A 114 -11.40 9.40 12.57
C LEU A 114 -10.78 8.58 11.43
N ILE A 115 -11.63 8.12 10.52
CA ILE A 115 -11.27 7.44 9.28
C ILE A 115 -12.10 8.02 8.14
N THR A 116 -11.81 7.61 6.88
CA THR A 116 -12.66 7.98 5.73
C THR A 116 -13.45 6.77 5.23
N SER A 117 -14.53 7.01 4.47
CA SER A 117 -15.28 5.96 3.77
C SER A 117 -14.43 5.19 2.75
N LEU A 118 -13.29 5.75 2.33
CA LEU A 118 -12.33 5.13 1.41
C LEU A 118 -11.29 4.26 2.11
N SER A 119 -11.24 4.28 3.45
CA SER A 119 -10.26 3.52 4.23
C SER A 119 -10.38 2.01 3.98
N TYR A 120 -9.23 1.35 3.95
CA TYR A 120 -9.15 -0.08 3.68
C TYR A 120 -10.03 -0.88 4.66
N PRO A 121 -10.86 -1.85 4.20
CA PRO A 121 -11.85 -2.52 5.06
C PRO A 121 -11.30 -3.18 6.32
N ALA A 122 -10.05 -3.69 6.28
CA ALA A 122 -9.43 -4.26 7.47
C ALA A 122 -9.12 -3.19 8.52
N ILE A 123 -8.71 -1.99 8.10
CA ILE A 123 -8.40 -0.88 9.00
C ILE A 123 -9.69 -0.30 9.60
N ARG A 124 -10.75 -0.18 8.81
CA ARG A 124 -12.09 0.19 9.33
C ARG A 124 -12.52 -0.77 10.46
N LYS A 125 -12.40 -2.09 10.21
CA LYS A 125 -12.72 -3.11 11.25
C LYS A 125 -11.81 -3.01 12.46
N ALA A 126 -10.51 -2.76 12.27
CA ALA A 126 -9.56 -2.61 13.38
C ALA A 126 -9.87 -1.36 14.22
N ALA A 127 -10.23 -0.23 13.59
CA ALA A 127 -10.66 0.98 14.28
C ALA A 127 -11.94 0.74 15.12
N HIS A 128 -12.95 0.10 14.53
CA HIS A 128 -14.16 -0.29 15.28
C HIS A 128 -13.87 -1.23 16.42
N TYR A 129 -12.96 -2.20 16.23
CA TYR A 129 -12.55 -3.10 17.31
C TYR A 129 -11.85 -2.34 18.45
N ALA A 130 -10.92 -1.44 18.14
CA ALA A 130 -10.26 -0.62 19.15
C ALA A 130 -11.26 0.25 19.91
N ALA A 131 -12.17 0.92 19.21
CA ALA A 131 -13.22 1.73 19.81
C ALA A 131 -14.16 0.93 20.72
N SER A 132 -14.55 -0.28 20.31
CA SER A 132 -15.46 -1.13 21.09
C SER A 132 -14.88 -1.57 22.46
N ARG A 133 -13.56 -1.56 22.60
CA ARG A 133 -12.88 -1.97 23.84
C ARG A 133 -12.79 -0.87 24.89
N SER A 134 -12.91 0.38 24.47
CA SER A 134 -12.67 1.57 25.32
C SER A 134 -13.89 2.47 25.49
N GLY A 135 -14.98 2.22 24.74
CA GLY A 135 -16.11 3.14 24.66
C GLY A 135 -15.85 4.38 23.79
N ALA A 136 -14.76 4.41 23.07
CA ALA A 136 -14.49 5.40 22.03
C ALA A 136 -15.43 5.21 20.82
N ARG A 137 -15.43 6.17 19.89
CA ARG A 137 -16.27 6.13 18.69
C ARG A 137 -15.42 6.22 17.44
N VAL A 138 -15.85 5.52 16.39
CA VAL A 138 -15.30 5.73 15.06
C VAL A 138 -16.12 6.80 14.34
N ILE A 139 -15.44 7.85 13.88
CA ILE A 139 -16.01 8.89 13.03
C ILE A 139 -15.56 8.59 11.60
N GLU A 140 -16.51 8.19 10.78
CA GLU A 140 -16.26 7.95 9.36
C GLU A 140 -16.64 9.20 8.56
N VAL A 141 -15.65 9.79 7.87
CA VAL A 141 -15.87 10.91 6.95
C VAL A 141 -16.32 10.34 5.62
N GLU A 142 -17.54 10.63 5.22
CA GLU A 142 -18.07 10.20 3.93
C GLU A 142 -17.46 11.04 2.81
N LEU A 143 -16.62 10.41 1.99
CA LEU A 143 -16.05 10.99 0.77
C LEU A 143 -16.81 10.41 -0.43
N ARG A 144 -17.71 11.18 -1.02
CA ARG A 144 -18.55 10.75 -2.14
C ARG A 144 -17.78 10.74 -3.45
N LEU A 145 -18.03 9.70 -4.25
CA LEU A 145 -17.41 9.50 -5.56
C LEU A 145 -18.33 10.00 -6.69
N PRO A 146 -17.78 10.57 -7.78
CA PRO A 146 -16.37 10.87 -7.98
C PRO A 146 -15.90 12.09 -7.18
N ILE A 147 -14.72 12.04 -6.59
CA ILE A 147 -14.11 13.20 -5.91
C ILE A 147 -13.62 14.19 -6.97
N ALA A 148 -14.00 15.46 -6.83
CA ALA A 148 -13.68 16.50 -7.80
C ALA A 148 -12.21 16.98 -7.67
N ASP A 149 -11.78 17.28 -6.44
CA ASP A 149 -10.46 17.82 -6.13
C ASP A 149 -10.01 17.54 -4.68
N GLU A 150 -8.74 17.82 -4.40
CA GLU A 150 -8.15 17.65 -3.06
C GLU A 150 -8.82 18.56 -2.01
N GLY A 151 -9.27 19.76 -2.41
CA GLY A 151 -9.93 20.71 -1.52
C GLY A 151 -11.25 20.17 -0.98
N GLU A 152 -11.96 19.38 -1.76
CA GLU A 152 -13.18 18.69 -1.32
C GLU A 152 -12.86 17.73 -0.16
N VAL A 153 -11.84 16.90 -0.30
CA VAL A 153 -11.39 15.96 0.76
C VAL A 153 -11.03 16.73 2.03
N LEU A 154 -10.22 17.79 1.90
CA LEU A 154 -9.80 18.61 3.04
C LEU A 154 -10.97 19.25 3.76
N ARG A 155 -11.94 19.81 3.04
CA ARG A 155 -13.15 20.42 3.63
C ARG A 155 -14.01 19.40 4.37
N GLN A 156 -14.24 18.22 3.77
CA GLN A 156 -15.03 17.15 4.37
C GLN A 156 -14.41 16.64 5.67
N VAL A 157 -13.09 16.45 5.69
CA VAL A 157 -12.36 16.01 6.88
C VAL A 157 -12.34 17.09 7.95
N ALA A 158 -12.04 18.34 7.58
CA ALA A 158 -12.02 19.47 8.52
C ALA A 158 -13.37 19.64 9.26
N ALA A 159 -14.49 19.42 8.56
CA ALA A 159 -15.83 19.51 9.15
C ALA A 159 -16.13 18.42 10.20
N ARG A 160 -15.32 17.36 10.29
CA ARG A 160 -15.54 16.23 11.20
C ARG A 160 -14.45 16.11 12.27
N LEU A 161 -13.31 16.78 12.10
CA LEU A 161 -12.27 16.88 13.11
C LEU A 161 -12.74 17.73 14.31
N GLY A 162 -12.41 17.30 15.52
CA GLY A 162 -12.75 18.00 16.74
C GLY A 162 -11.81 17.64 17.89
N HIS A 163 -11.95 18.35 19.01
CA HIS A 163 -11.13 18.19 20.21
C HIS A 163 -11.16 16.79 20.84
N ARG A 164 -12.14 15.96 20.47
CA ARG A 164 -12.24 14.56 20.89
C ARG A 164 -11.55 13.60 19.94
N THR A 165 -11.17 14.05 18.77
CA THR A 165 -10.44 13.21 17.82
C THR A 165 -9.04 12.95 18.37
N LYS A 166 -8.78 11.72 18.81
CA LYS A 166 -7.51 11.31 19.39
C LYS A 166 -6.56 10.74 18.34
N LEU A 167 -7.13 10.06 17.35
CA LEU A 167 -6.39 9.47 16.22
C LEU A 167 -7.16 9.70 14.93
N ALA A 168 -6.46 10.15 13.89
CA ALA A 168 -6.95 10.15 12.52
C ALA A 168 -6.10 9.18 11.69
N ILE A 169 -6.75 8.32 10.88
CA ILE A 169 -6.07 7.37 9.99
C ILE A 169 -6.49 7.70 8.57
N PHE A 170 -5.50 7.99 7.71
CA PHE A 170 -5.73 8.33 6.31
C PHE A 170 -4.94 7.42 5.38
N ASP A 171 -5.58 6.93 4.32
CA ASP A 171 -4.90 6.27 3.23
C ASP A 171 -4.08 7.30 2.45
N HIS A 172 -2.82 6.99 2.08
CA HIS A 172 -2.08 7.83 1.13
C HIS A 172 -2.63 7.62 -0.29
N ILE A 173 -2.85 6.36 -0.66
CA ILE A 173 -3.54 5.97 -1.89
C ILE A 173 -4.60 4.95 -1.50
N ALA A 174 -5.86 5.34 -1.64
CA ALA A 174 -6.99 4.52 -1.24
C ALA A 174 -7.09 3.23 -2.07
N SER A 175 -7.24 2.10 -1.39
CA SER A 175 -7.13 0.79 -2.04
C SER A 175 -8.19 0.55 -3.11
N HIS A 176 -9.45 0.80 -2.82
CA HIS A 176 -10.54 0.46 -3.74
C HIS A 176 -10.79 1.52 -4.79
N SER A 177 -10.71 2.80 -4.42
CA SER A 177 -10.94 3.92 -5.35
C SER A 177 -9.71 4.29 -6.17
N ALA A 178 -8.51 3.83 -5.79
CA ALA A 178 -7.22 4.21 -6.38
C ALA A 178 -6.86 5.70 -6.27
N LEU A 179 -7.62 6.47 -5.49
CA LEU A 179 -7.42 7.91 -5.33
C LEU A 179 -6.23 8.21 -4.41
N VAL A 180 -5.45 9.19 -4.79
CA VAL A 180 -4.42 9.80 -3.93
C VAL A 180 -5.08 10.82 -3.04
N LEU A 181 -4.88 10.71 -1.73
CA LEU A 181 -5.40 11.69 -0.78
C LEU A 181 -4.34 12.74 -0.45
N PRO A 182 -4.75 14.00 -0.16
CA PRO A 182 -3.85 15.10 0.14
C PRO A 182 -3.28 14.99 1.56
N VAL A 183 -2.49 13.94 1.82
CA VAL A 183 -2.06 13.54 3.18
C VAL A 183 -1.32 14.63 3.94
N ALA A 184 -0.51 15.46 3.28
CA ALA A 184 0.16 16.57 3.95
C ALA A 184 -0.84 17.60 4.51
N GLY A 185 -1.89 17.90 3.76
CA GLY A 185 -2.98 18.77 4.21
C GLY A 185 -3.81 18.13 5.33
N LEU A 186 -4.09 16.83 5.22
CA LEU A 186 -4.83 16.06 6.21
C LEU A 186 -4.08 15.95 7.55
N VAL A 187 -2.76 15.72 7.50
CA VAL A 187 -1.89 15.70 8.69
C VAL A 187 -1.97 17.04 9.42
N ARG A 188 -1.80 18.15 8.69
CA ARG A 188 -1.86 19.49 9.29
C ARG A 188 -3.21 19.74 9.96
N LEU A 189 -4.32 19.48 9.27
CA LEU A 189 -5.67 19.69 9.82
C LEU A 189 -5.91 18.86 11.08
N ALA A 190 -5.48 17.61 11.09
CA ALA A 190 -5.66 16.74 12.25
C ALA A 190 -4.79 17.18 13.45
N HIS A 191 -3.56 17.60 13.22
CA HIS A 191 -2.69 18.16 14.27
C HIS A 191 -3.23 19.49 14.82
N GLU A 192 -3.79 20.37 13.97
CA GLU A 192 -4.45 21.60 14.41
C GLU A 192 -5.66 21.31 15.33
N ALA A 193 -6.33 20.17 15.14
CA ALA A 193 -7.40 19.70 16.01
C ALA A 193 -6.90 18.95 17.26
N GLY A 194 -5.60 18.76 17.41
CA GLY A 194 -4.97 18.04 18.54
C GLY A 194 -4.94 16.52 18.38
N ALA A 195 -5.33 15.99 17.22
CA ALA A 195 -5.31 14.55 16.96
C ALA A 195 -3.93 14.07 16.51
N ARG A 196 -3.55 12.84 16.86
CA ARG A 196 -2.41 12.15 16.24
C ARG A 196 -2.82 11.58 14.89
N VAL A 197 -1.83 11.35 14.01
CA VAL A 197 -2.07 10.92 12.64
C VAL A 197 -1.27 9.67 12.29
N ALA A 198 -1.97 8.66 11.77
CA ALA A 198 -1.38 7.50 11.11
C ALA A 198 -1.72 7.52 9.61
N ILE A 199 -0.72 7.30 8.77
CA ILE A 199 -0.91 7.19 7.32
C ILE A 199 -0.83 5.72 6.90
N ASP A 200 -1.90 5.22 6.28
CA ASP A 200 -1.88 3.96 5.54
C ASP A 200 -1.25 4.18 4.16
N GLY A 201 0.04 3.95 4.09
CA GLY A 201 0.82 4.02 2.87
C GLY A 201 0.94 2.69 2.14
N ALA A 202 0.01 1.74 2.33
CA ALA A 202 0.12 0.38 1.78
C ALA A 202 0.37 0.34 0.26
N HIS A 203 -0.06 1.35 -0.49
CA HIS A 203 0.10 1.42 -1.94
C HIS A 203 1.17 2.40 -2.43
N ALA A 204 1.68 3.27 -1.57
CA ALA A 204 2.55 4.37 -2.01
C ALA A 204 4.02 3.97 -2.29
N PRO A 205 4.70 3.14 -1.47
CA PRO A 205 6.10 2.77 -1.70
C PRO A 205 6.29 2.03 -3.03
N GLY A 206 7.16 2.58 -3.90
CA GLY A 206 7.41 2.03 -5.24
C GLY A 206 6.39 2.40 -6.31
N MET A 207 5.32 3.12 -5.96
CA MET A 207 4.33 3.65 -6.89
C MET A 207 4.50 5.16 -7.10
N ILE A 208 4.88 5.89 -6.06
CA ILE A 208 5.17 7.32 -6.08
C ILE A 208 6.46 7.61 -5.32
N ALA A 209 7.09 8.74 -5.61
CA ALA A 209 8.20 9.24 -4.81
C ALA A 209 7.71 9.63 -3.41
N LEU A 210 8.48 9.26 -2.38
CA LEU A 210 8.11 9.47 -0.98
C LEU A 210 9.22 10.20 -0.22
N ASP A 211 8.79 11.10 0.65
CA ASP A 211 9.55 11.62 1.78
C ASP A 211 8.60 11.57 2.99
N ILE A 212 8.58 10.40 3.65
CA ILE A 212 7.60 10.15 4.73
C ILE A 212 7.87 11.00 5.96
N ALA A 213 9.13 11.37 6.22
CA ALA A 213 9.49 12.23 7.33
C ALA A 213 8.96 13.67 7.12
N ALA A 214 9.02 14.16 5.88
CA ALA A 214 8.52 15.50 5.54
C ALA A 214 6.99 15.64 5.61
N LEU A 215 6.24 14.54 5.58
CA LEU A 215 4.77 14.56 5.73
C LEU A 215 4.33 15.03 7.12
N GLY A 216 5.19 14.88 8.14
CA GLY A 216 4.91 15.29 9.50
C GLY A 216 3.90 14.43 10.26
N ALA A 217 3.50 13.28 9.76
CA ALA A 217 2.62 12.34 10.45
C ALA A 217 3.29 11.76 11.71
N ASP A 218 2.52 11.25 12.66
CA ASP A 218 3.05 10.53 13.83
C ASP A 218 3.52 9.13 13.42
N TRP A 219 2.78 8.44 12.56
CA TRP A 219 3.12 7.12 12.03
C TRP A 219 2.86 7.03 10.53
N TYR A 220 3.72 6.30 9.83
CA TYR A 220 3.51 5.94 8.44
C TYR A 220 3.78 4.45 8.26
N ILE A 221 2.80 3.74 7.72
CA ILE A 221 2.88 2.30 7.54
C ILE A 221 2.73 1.96 6.06
N GLY A 222 3.54 1.05 5.55
CA GLY A 222 3.46 0.69 4.14
C GLY A 222 3.80 -0.77 3.86
N ASN A 223 3.54 -1.17 2.62
CA ASN A 223 3.86 -2.50 2.12
C ASN A 223 4.98 -2.44 1.07
N LEU A 224 6.08 -3.14 1.32
CA LEU A 224 7.15 -3.32 0.34
C LEU A 224 6.84 -4.46 -0.63
N HIS A 225 5.99 -5.42 -0.22
CA HIS A 225 5.62 -6.57 -1.05
C HIS A 225 4.62 -6.25 -2.19
N LYS A 226 4.14 -5.00 -2.27
CA LYS A 226 3.32 -4.54 -3.41
C LYS A 226 4.24 -3.95 -4.49
N TRP A 227 4.41 -2.66 -4.55
CA TRP A 227 5.05 -1.95 -5.66
C TRP A 227 6.58 -1.95 -5.60
N ASN A 228 7.18 -2.23 -4.43
CA ASN A 228 8.64 -2.43 -4.30
C ASN A 228 9.10 -3.87 -4.54
N PHE A 229 8.21 -4.80 -4.94
CA PHE A 229 8.53 -6.17 -5.33
C PHE A 229 9.11 -7.07 -4.24
N ALA A 230 9.08 -6.68 -2.97
CA ALA A 230 9.52 -7.56 -1.89
C ALA A 230 8.65 -8.82 -1.80
N PRO A 231 9.15 -9.91 -1.22
CA PRO A 231 8.32 -11.08 -0.95
C PRO A 231 7.16 -10.71 0.00
N ARG A 232 6.04 -11.45 -0.09
CA ARG A 232 4.90 -11.22 0.81
C ARG A 232 5.32 -11.36 2.27
N SER A 233 4.56 -10.71 3.16
CA SER A 233 4.90 -10.50 4.57
C SER A 233 6.10 -9.57 4.78
N CYS A 234 6.26 -8.59 3.90
CA CYS A 234 7.22 -7.51 4.03
C CYS A 234 6.51 -6.15 3.96
N GLY A 235 6.26 -5.57 5.12
CA GLY A 235 5.81 -4.21 5.34
C GLY A 235 6.81 -3.46 6.22
N PHE A 236 6.55 -2.20 6.45
CA PHE A 236 7.31 -1.37 7.39
C PHE A 236 6.37 -0.47 8.20
N LEU A 237 6.86 -0.06 9.35
CA LEU A 237 6.29 0.97 10.19
C LEU A 237 7.38 1.99 10.49
N TRP A 238 7.10 3.24 10.13
CA TRP A 238 7.87 4.40 10.54
C TRP A 238 7.13 5.12 11.65
N ALA A 239 7.86 5.59 12.68
CA ALA A 239 7.31 6.34 13.79
C ALA A 239 8.14 7.60 14.02
N ALA A 240 7.49 8.76 14.13
CA ALA A 240 8.14 9.98 14.54
C ALA A 240 8.74 9.82 15.96
N LYS A 241 9.91 10.39 16.22
CA LYS A 241 10.62 10.22 17.52
C LYS A 241 9.75 10.44 18.75
N PRO A 242 8.88 11.47 18.81
CA PRO A 242 8.07 11.72 20.01
C PRO A 242 7.07 10.61 20.35
N VAL A 243 6.73 9.76 19.37
CA VAL A 243 5.70 8.70 19.55
C VAL A 243 6.29 7.29 19.57
N GLN A 244 7.61 7.13 19.42
CA GLN A 244 8.25 5.82 19.43
C GLN A 244 8.09 5.07 20.75
N ALA A 245 8.10 5.78 21.86
CA ALA A 245 7.92 5.17 23.19
C ALA A 245 6.47 4.70 23.46
N LEU A 246 5.51 5.11 22.62
CA LEU A 246 4.12 4.74 22.78
C LEU A 246 3.78 3.44 22.04
N ILE A 247 4.56 3.10 21.01
CA ILE A 247 4.20 2.02 20.10
C ILE A 247 5.00 0.75 20.37
N HIS A 248 4.29 -0.35 20.51
CA HIS A 248 4.83 -1.69 20.71
C HIS A 248 4.34 -2.64 19.63
N PRO A 249 5.10 -3.71 19.32
CA PRO A 249 4.63 -4.74 18.39
C PRO A 249 3.39 -5.46 18.96
N LEU A 250 2.63 -6.10 18.07
CA LEU A 250 1.44 -6.86 18.47
C LEU A 250 1.76 -8.05 19.39
N ALA A 251 2.95 -8.62 19.23
CA ALA A 251 3.48 -9.67 20.10
C ALA A 251 4.63 -9.11 20.94
N ILE A 252 4.39 -8.92 22.22
CA ILE A 252 5.44 -8.54 23.18
C ILE A 252 6.40 -9.72 23.37
N SER A 253 7.71 -9.45 23.30
CA SER A 253 8.75 -10.47 23.38
C SER A 253 10.02 -9.97 24.08
N HIS A 254 11.17 -10.62 23.84
CA HIS A 254 12.41 -10.38 24.56
C HIS A 254 12.95 -8.94 24.40
N GLY A 255 12.63 -8.24 23.32
CA GLY A 255 13.04 -6.85 23.09
C GLY A 255 12.27 -5.81 23.91
N TYR A 256 11.22 -6.21 24.67
CA TYR A 256 10.39 -5.27 25.41
C TYR A 256 11.20 -4.41 26.40
N GLY A 257 10.99 -3.09 26.33
CA GLY A 257 11.74 -2.10 27.12
C GLY A 257 13.12 -1.75 26.53
N GLY A 258 13.55 -2.38 25.44
CA GLY A 258 14.79 -2.07 24.73
C GLY A 258 14.68 -0.94 23.69
N GLY A 259 13.48 -0.34 23.57
CA GLY A 259 13.19 0.74 22.63
C GLY A 259 12.62 0.25 21.29
N PHE A 260 12.18 1.21 20.46
CA PHE A 260 11.38 1.00 19.28
C PHE A 260 11.91 -0.09 18.34
N GLN A 261 13.20 -0.04 17.96
CA GLN A 261 13.76 -1.04 17.05
C GLN A 261 13.85 -2.42 17.71
N ALA A 262 14.42 -2.51 18.92
CA ALA A 262 14.64 -3.79 19.59
C ALA A 262 13.32 -4.56 19.84
N GLU A 263 12.24 -3.86 20.13
CA GLU A 263 10.93 -4.47 20.36
C GLU A 263 10.33 -5.08 19.09
N PHE A 264 10.51 -4.46 17.92
CA PHE A 264 9.99 -4.92 16.65
C PHE A 264 10.89 -5.92 15.93
N GLU A 265 12.20 -5.90 16.20
CA GLU A 265 13.15 -6.84 15.58
C GLU A 265 12.92 -8.28 16.04
N TRP A 266 12.53 -8.47 17.30
CA TRP A 266 12.25 -9.80 17.84
C TRP A 266 10.84 -9.90 18.47
N THR A 267 9.89 -10.38 17.70
CA THR A 267 8.49 -10.61 18.13
C THR A 267 8.17 -12.11 18.31
N GLY A 268 9.20 -12.94 18.55
CA GLY A 268 9.16 -14.39 18.58
C GLY A 268 9.77 -15.03 17.34
N THR A 269 9.96 -16.34 17.38
CA THR A 269 10.52 -17.10 16.24
C THR A 269 9.59 -17.01 15.03
N ARG A 270 10.09 -16.42 13.93
CA ARG A 270 9.35 -16.22 12.69
C ARG A 270 10.28 -16.22 11.47
N ASP A 271 9.73 -16.40 10.28
CA ASP A 271 10.48 -16.20 9.03
C ASP A 271 10.63 -14.70 8.75
N VAL A 272 11.85 -14.18 8.85
CA VAL A 272 12.22 -12.80 8.56
C VAL A 272 12.78 -12.61 7.14
N THR A 273 12.87 -13.68 6.36
CA THR A 273 13.57 -13.65 5.06
C THR A 273 12.93 -12.74 4.03
N ALA A 274 11.62 -12.46 4.14
CA ALA A 274 10.96 -11.47 3.30
C ALA A 274 11.51 -10.04 3.56
N ALA A 275 11.73 -9.68 4.82
CA ALA A 275 12.34 -8.40 5.20
C ALA A 275 13.82 -8.35 4.77
N LEU A 276 14.58 -9.42 4.98
CA LEU A 276 15.99 -9.53 4.58
C LEU A 276 16.21 -9.48 3.06
N ALA A 277 15.19 -9.85 2.26
CA ALA A 277 15.22 -9.74 0.80
C ALA A 277 14.75 -8.37 0.28
N ALA A 278 14.25 -7.47 1.13
CA ALA A 278 13.76 -6.15 0.71
C ALA A 278 14.84 -5.30 0.01
N PRO A 279 16.12 -5.27 0.43
CA PRO A 279 17.18 -4.56 -0.29
C PRO A 279 17.33 -5.02 -1.75
N ALA A 280 17.25 -6.33 -2.00
CA ALA A 280 17.33 -6.88 -3.36
C ALA A 280 16.10 -6.49 -4.21
N ALA A 281 14.93 -6.42 -3.61
CA ALA A 281 13.71 -5.97 -4.26
C ALA A 281 13.79 -4.49 -4.67
N LEU A 282 14.26 -3.62 -3.79
CA LEU A 282 14.52 -2.20 -4.10
C LEU A 282 15.59 -2.03 -5.19
N ALA A 283 16.67 -2.82 -5.13
CA ALA A 283 17.69 -2.81 -6.18
C ALA A 283 17.11 -3.23 -7.53
N PHE A 284 16.25 -4.24 -7.55
CA PHE A 284 15.55 -4.67 -8.75
C PHE A 284 14.58 -3.60 -9.29
N HIS A 285 13.83 -2.93 -8.41
CA HIS A 285 12.96 -1.81 -8.80
C HIS A 285 13.77 -0.69 -9.48
N ARG A 286 14.94 -0.32 -8.92
CA ARG A 286 15.84 0.66 -9.54
C ARG A 286 16.38 0.19 -10.89
N GLN A 287 16.75 -1.08 -11.03
CA GLN A 287 17.23 -1.66 -12.30
C GLN A 287 16.15 -1.63 -13.39
N LEU A 288 14.87 -1.76 -13.02
CA LEU A 288 13.76 -1.62 -13.97
C LEU A 288 13.45 -0.16 -14.34
N GLY A 289 14.19 0.81 -13.81
CA GLY A 289 14.05 2.22 -14.13
C GLY A 289 13.66 3.12 -12.95
N GLY A 290 13.36 2.58 -11.77
CA GLY A 290 13.04 3.38 -10.58
C GLY A 290 11.89 4.36 -10.84
N THR A 291 12.18 5.67 -10.79
CA THR A 291 11.18 6.74 -11.04
C THR A 291 10.60 6.65 -12.46
N ALA A 292 11.41 6.35 -13.47
CA ALA A 292 10.92 6.21 -14.85
C ALA A 292 9.94 5.02 -15.00
N LEU A 293 10.12 3.94 -14.22
CA LEU A 293 9.15 2.86 -14.15
C LEU A 293 7.83 3.34 -13.51
N MET A 294 7.91 4.12 -12.43
CA MET A 294 6.71 4.70 -11.79
C MET A 294 5.95 5.57 -12.79
N ASP A 295 6.63 6.49 -13.47
CA ASP A 295 6.03 7.40 -14.46
C ASP A 295 5.37 6.64 -15.63
N ARG A 296 6.04 5.60 -16.15
CA ARG A 296 5.48 4.72 -17.17
C ARG A 296 4.19 4.03 -16.68
N ASN A 297 4.21 3.47 -15.48
CA ASN A 297 3.07 2.77 -14.92
C ASN A 297 1.89 3.73 -14.67
N ILE A 298 2.16 4.95 -14.21
CA ILE A 298 1.17 6.01 -14.05
C ILE A 298 0.54 6.36 -15.38
N ALA A 299 1.37 6.64 -16.40
CA ALA A 299 0.89 6.98 -17.73
C ALA A 299 0.01 5.87 -18.33
N MET A 300 0.44 4.61 -18.20
CA MET A 300 -0.29 3.44 -18.70
C MET A 300 -1.63 3.27 -17.99
N ALA A 301 -1.68 3.36 -16.66
CA ALA A 301 -2.93 3.22 -15.91
C ALA A 301 -3.93 4.33 -16.24
N ARG A 302 -3.46 5.57 -16.38
CA ARG A 302 -4.29 6.72 -16.79
C ARG A 302 -4.84 6.56 -18.20
N GLU A 303 -4.02 6.14 -19.14
CA GLU A 303 -4.46 5.90 -20.52
C GLU A 303 -5.46 4.75 -20.60
N ALA A 304 -5.21 3.65 -19.89
CA ALA A 304 -6.16 2.53 -19.79
C ALA A 304 -7.49 2.99 -19.18
N ALA A 305 -7.46 3.79 -18.12
CA ALA A 305 -8.69 4.33 -17.51
C ALA A 305 -9.46 5.22 -18.48
N ARG A 306 -8.78 6.07 -19.26
CA ARG A 306 -9.40 6.94 -20.27
C ARG A 306 -10.07 6.11 -21.36
N ARG A 307 -9.37 5.10 -21.90
CA ARG A 307 -9.92 4.22 -22.93
C ARG A 307 -11.10 3.38 -22.45
N LEU A 308 -10.99 2.79 -21.24
CA LEU A 308 -12.04 1.95 -20.69
C LEU A 308 -13.28 2.76 -20.33
N SER A 309 -13.15 3.92 -19.68
CA SER A 309 -14.29 4.77 -19.33
C SER A 309 -14.99 5.30 -20.57
N ALA A 310 -14.27 5.68 -21.62
CA ALA A 310 -14.84 6.09 -22.91
C ALA A 310 -15.54 4.92 -23.62
N LEU A 311 -14.92 3.73 -23.66
CA LEU A 311 -15.48 2.52 -24.28
C LEU A 311 -16.80 2.10 -23.63
N TRP A 312 -16.85 2.14 -22.30
CA TRP A 312 -18.00 1.73 -21.50
C TRP A 312 -19.02 2.85 -21.27
N ARG A 313 -18.65 4.09 -21.60
CA ARG A 313 -19.42 5.32 -21.33
C ARG A 313 -19.77 5.45 -19.84
N THR A 314 -18.76 5.23 -19.00
CA THR A 314 -18.87 5.28 -17.54
C THR A 314 -17.84 6.24 -16.95
N GLU A 315 -17.99 6.52 -15.66
CA GLU A 315 -17.09 7.40 -14.90
C GLU A 315 -15.93 6.67 -14.24
N THR A 316 -14.97 7.44 -13.77
CA THR A 316 -13.92 7.03 -12.86
C THR A 316 -14.17 7.62 -11.46
N THR A 317 -13.52 7.09 -10.43
CA THR A 317 -13.70 7.53 -9.03
C THR A 317 -13.21 8.96 -8.75
N GLY A 318 -12.50 9.56 -9.69
CA GLY A 318 -12.01 10.94 -9.66
C GLY A 318 -11.34 11.31 -10.97
N PRO A 319 -10.72 12.49 -11.07
CA PRO A 319 -10.02 12.93 -12.28
C PRO A 319 -8.93 11.93 -12.69
N ILE A 320 -8.84 11.65 -13.99
CA ILE A 320 -7.85 10.67 -14.52
C ILE A 320 -6.42 11.07 -14.15
N ASP A 321 -6.11 12.35 -14.17
CA ASP A 321 -4.77 12.85 -13.82
C ASP A 321 -4.46 12.75 -12.32
N GLY A 322 -5.44 12.46 -11.48
CA GLY A 322 -5.28 12.16 -10.07
C GLY A 322 -4.90 10.71 -9.77
N PHE A 323 -4.97 9.81 -10.76
CA PHE A 323 -4.57 8.41 -10.56
C PHE A 323 -3.05 8.22 -10.63
N THR A 324 -2.58 7.17 -9.97
CA THR A 324 -1.20 6.67 -10.03
C THR A 324 -1.12 5.46 -10.96
N ALA A 325 -0.34 4.45 -10.60
CA ALA A 325 -0.29 3.17 -11.33
C ALA A 325 -1.55 2.28 -11.11
N MET A 326 -2.57 2.80 -10.46
CA MET A 326 -3.90 2.21 -10.35
C MET A 326 -4.96 3.21 -10.81
N ALA A 327 -6.08 2.69 -11.31
CA ALA A 327 -7.28 3.46 -11.59
C ALA A 327 -8.52 2.61 -11.35
N THR A 328 -9.64 3.25 -10.98
CA THR A 328 -10.91 2.56 -10.73
C THR A 328 -12.00 3.14 -11.62
N ILE A 329 -12.62 2.28 -12.41
CA ILE A 329 -13.56 2.60 -13.46
C ILE A 329 -14.90 1.90 -13.16
N ARG A 330 -16.02 2.60 -13.31
CA ARG A 330 -17.35 2.03 -13.14
C ARG A 330 -17.62 1.03 -14.26
N LEU A 331 -18.20 -0.12 -13.89
CA LEU A 331 -18.62 -1.11 -14.89
C LEU A 331 -19.94 -0.72 -15.58
N PRO A 332 -20.12 -1.05 -16.87
CA PRO A 332 -21.26 -0.58 -17.67
C PRO A 332 -22.54 -1.38 -17.44
N PHE A 333 -22.78 -1.86 -16.25
CA PHE A 333 -24.02 -2.56 -15.91
C PHE A 333 -24.59 -2.07 -14.58
N GLY A 334 -25.94 -2.03 -14.53
CA GLY A 334 -26.66 -1.57 -13.36
C GLY A 334 -26.93 -2.67 -12.32
N GLY A 335 -27.55 -2.25 -11.24
CA GLY A 335 -27.92 -3.07 -10.08
C GLY A 335 -26.88 -3.06 -8.98
N GLU A 336 -27.36 -3.22 -7.76
CA GLU A 336 -26.51 -3.21 -6.57
C GLU A 336 -25.59 -4.45 -6.57
N PRO A 337 -24.27 -4.26 -6.49
CA PRO A 337 -23.33 -5.37 -6.52
C PRO A 337 -23.28 -6.04 -5.14
N SER A 338 -23.70 -7.30 -5.05
CA SER A 338 -23.43 -8.09 -3.86
C SER A 338 -21.99 -8.62 -3.88
N PRO A 339 -21.35 -8.84 -2.71
CA PRO A 339 -20.03 -9.46 -2.64
C PRO A 339 -19.94 -10.80 -3.38
N ALA A 340 -20.99 -11.61 -3.35
CA ALA A 340 -21.07 -12.88 -4.05
C ALA A 340 -21.06 -12.71 -5.58
N ARG A 341 -21.79 -11.71 -6.10
CA ARG A 341 -21.82 -11.38 -7.54
C ARG A 341 -20.46 -10.90 -8.03
N LEU A 342 -19.79 -10.03 -7.27
CA LEU A 342 -18.46 -9.54 -7.63
C LEU A 342 -17.40 -10.65 -7.58
N ALA A 343 -17.47 -11.55 -6.59
CA ALA A 343 -16.61 -12.72 -6.54
C ALA A 343 -16.84 -13.71 -7.68
N ALA A 344 -18.11 -13.89 -8.10
CA ALA A 344 -18.43 -14.72 -9.26
C ALA A 344 -17.89 -14.08 -10.56
N LEU A 345 -18.07 -12.78 -10.73
CA LEU A 345 -17.52 -12.02 -11.86
C LEU A 345 -16.00 -12.11 -11.93
N ALA A 346 -15.31 -11.93 -10.79
CA ALA A 346 -13.85 -12.05 -10.74
C ALA A 346 -13.39 -13.44 -11.18
N ARG A 347 -14.05 -14.50 -10.72
CA ARG A 347 -13.75 -15.87 -11.16
C ARG A 347 -14.01 -16.08 -12.64
N GLU A 348 -15.15 -15.64 -13.15
CA GLU A 348 -15.49 -15.75 -14.56
C GLU A 348 -14.46 -15.07 -15.46
N VAL A 349 -14.05 -13.84 -15.11
CA VAL A 349 -13.04 -13.07 -15.85
C VAL A 349 -11.67 -13.75 -15.78
N SER A 350 -11.29 -14.28 -14.62
CA SER A 350 -10.04 -15.02 -14.45
C SER A 350 -10.04 -16.33 -15.26
N GLU A 351 -11.06 -17.17 -15.10
CA GLU A 351 -11.09 -18.51 -15.67
C GLU A 351 -11.33 -18.53 -17.19
N ARG A 352 -12.22 -17.65 -17.70
CA ARG A 352 -12.59 -17.64 -19.13
C ARG A 352 -11.69 -16.75 -19.98
N HIS A 353 -11.15 -15.67 -19.39
CA HIS A 353 -10.42 -14.67 -20.15
C HIS A 353 -8.95 -14.55 -19.74
N ALA A 354 -8.51 -15.29 -18.71
CA ALA A 354 -7.16 -15.20 -18.15
C ALA A 354 -6.77 -13.74 -17.81
N ILE A 355 -7.67 -13.03 -17.12
CA ILE A 355 -7.44 -11.65 -16.65
C ILE A 355 -7.68 -11.58 -15.15
N GLU A 356 -6.70 -11.07 -14.40
CA GLU A 356 -6.83 -10.78 -12.98
C GLU A 356 -7.01 -9.28 -12.78
N ALA A 357 -8.19 -8.85 -12.32
CA ALA A 357 -8.50 -7.47 -11.94
C ALA A 357 -9.27 -7.46 -10.62
N SER A 358 -9.34 -6.31 -9.96
CA SER A 358 -10.05 -6.18 -8.68
C SER A 358 -11.45 -5.60 -8.92
N PHE A 359 -12.48 -6.40 -8.67
CA PHE A 359 -13.88 -5.95 -8.75
C PHE A 359 -14.38 -5.56 -7.37
N VAL A 360 -14.89 -4.34 -7.22
CA VAL A 360 -15.25 -3.75 -5.95
C VAL A 360 -16.63 -3.09 -6.01
N ALA A 361 -17.31 -3.03 -4.86
CA ALA A 361 -18.52 -2.24 -4.70
C ALA A 361 -18.16 -0.89 -4.07
N LEU A 362 -18.54 0.20 -4.72
CA LEU A 362 -18.43 1.56 -4.18
C LEU A 362 -19.74 2.27 -4.47
N GLU A 363 -20.34 2.89 -3.45
CA GLU A 363 -21.59 3.68 -3.54
C GLU A 363 -22.72 2.97 -4.31
N GLY A 364 -22.93 1.70 -4.00
CA GLY A 364 -24.01 0.92 -4.61
C GLY A 364 -23.80 0.54 -6.08
N ALA A 365 -22.62 0.80 -6.66
CA ALA A 365 -22.26 0.42 -8.03
C ALA A 365 -21.10 -0.57 -8.08
N ALA A 366 -20.99 -1.29 -9.19
CA ALA A 366 -19.87 -2.19 -9.46
C ALA A 366 -18.76 -1.44 -10.19
N TRP A 367 -17.54 -1.61 -9.72
CA TRP A 367 -16.34 -0.98 -10.25
C TRP A 367 -15.23 -2.02 -10.48
N VAL A 368 -14.36 -1.73 -11.41
CA VAL A 368 -13.11 -2.48 -11.58
C VAL A 368 -11.93 -1.57 -11.32
N ARG A 369 -11.04 -2.00 -10.41
CA ARG A 369 -9.74 -1.38 -10.23
C ARG A 369 -8.70 -2.13 -11.05
N ILE A 370 -8.04 -1.41 -11.94
CA ILE A 370 -6.91 -1.88 -12.72
C ILE A 370 -5.59 -1.40 -12.11
N ALA A 371 -4.52 -2.09 -12.43
CA ALA A 371 -3.15 -1.72 -12.07
C ALA A 371 -2.25 -1.87 -13.28
N ALA A 372 -1.23 -1.02 -13.39
CA ALA A 372 -0.19 -1.09 -14.40
C ALA A 372 1.16 -1.42 -13.77
N GLN A 373 1.91 -2.34 -14.39
CA GLN A 373 3.25 -2.70 -13.98
C GLN A 373 4.11 -3.03 -15.21
N ALA A 374 5.43 -3.12 -15.04
CA ALA A 374 6.42 -3.33 -16.11
C ALA A 374 6.01 -4.41 -17.13
N TYR A 375 5.35 -5.46 -16.70
CA TYR A 375 4.93 -6.60 -17.51
C TYR A 375 3.57 -6.44 -18.21
N ASN A 376 2.89 -5.31 -18.04
CA ASN A 376 1.63 -5.03 -18.74
C ASN A 376 1.85 -4.28 -20.05
N ALA A 377 0.99 -4.59 -21.02
CA ALA A 377 0.88 -3.93 -22.30
C ALA A 377 -0.55 -3.43 -22.54
N ASP A 378 -0.75 -2.58 -23.53
CA ASP A 378 -2.06 -1.99 -23.87
C ASP A 378 -3.10 -3.06 -24.17
N GLU A 379 -2.70 -4.16 -24.81
CA GLU A 379 -3.54 -5.28 -25.17
C GLU A 379 -4.19 -5.95 -23.95
N ASP A 380 -3.54 -5.91 -22.77
CA ASP A 380 -4.11 -6.46 -21.53
C ASP A 380 -5.40 -5.71 -21.15
N TYR A 381 -5.41 -4.39 -21.31
CA TYR A 381 -6.58 -3.54 -21.01
C TYR A 381 -7.63 -3.59 -22.11
N GLU A 382 -7.22 -3.74 -23.39
CA GLU A 382 -8.14 -3.94 -24.51
C GLU A 382 -8.92 -5.25 -24.35
N ARG A 383 -8.27 -6.32 -23.89
CA ARG A 383 -8.91 -7.59 -23.57
C ARG A 383 -9.97 -7.42 -22.46
N LEU A 384 -9.64 -6.69 -21.39
CA LEU A 384 -10.60 -6.38 -20.32
C LEU A 384 -11.76 -5.55 -20.86
N GLY A 385 -11.47 -4.55 -21.69
CA GLY A 385 -12.45 -3.66 -22.31
C GLY A 385 -13.49 -4.42 -23.15
N ALA A 386 -13.03 -5.42 -23.88
CA ALA A 386 -13.89 -6.22 -24.77
C ALA A 386 -14.93 -7.07 -24.02
N ILE A 387 -14.62 -7.50 -22.77
CA ILE A 387 -15.53 -8.31 -21.96
C ILE A 387 -16.83 -7.56 -21.63
N PHE A 388 -16.71 -6.26 -21.32
CA PHE A 388 -17.83 -5.44 -20.86
C PHE A 388 -18.33 -4.44 -21.91
N LYS A 389 -17.91 -4.62 -23.17
CA LYS A 389 -18.44 -3.80 -24.26
C LYS A 389 -19.93 -4.06 -24.40
N ALA A 390 -20.74 -3.00 -24.26
CA ALA A 390 -22.17 -3.13 -24.49
C ALA A 390 -22.40 -3.69 -25.91
N THR A 391 -23.08 -4.81 -26.00
CA THR A 391 -23.69 -5.26 -27.28
C THR A 391 -24.71 -4.20 -27.64
N SER A 392 -24.38 -3.40 -28.65
CA SER A 392 -25.27 -2.41 -29.27
C SER A 392 -26.55 -3.07 -29.84
#